data_a56c9e2a2d7731727c14b8c0924067c8
#
_entry.id   a56c9e2a2d7731727c14b8c0924067c8
#
_cell.length_a   1.000
_cell.length_b   1.000
_cell.length_c   1.000
_cell.angle_alpha   90.00
_cell.angle_beta   90.00
_cell.angle_gamma   90.00
#
_symmetry.space_group_name_H-M   'P 1'
#
loop_
_entity.id
_entity.type
_entity.pdbx_description
1 polymer ?
#
loop_
_entity_poly.entity_id
_entity_poly.type
_entity_poly.pdbx_seq_one_letter_code
_entity_poly.pdbx_strand_id
1 'polypeptide(L)'
;MSALLHLTIATPARVLFDSTDVVALRAEDATGSFGILPGHAAFLTVLAPSVLRWHEADGVEQFCAVKEGVLRVSGGHEISIACREGVMGTSGTSLEVLEAQVDAARAAQLDAVRRARVDETRLHAQAVRQLLRYLRPGAGQVDGAGL
;
A
#
# COMPACT_ATOMS: atom_id res chain seq x y z
N MET A 1 28.78 -4.02 20.78
CA MET A 1 27.53 -4.81 20.62
C MET A 1 26.60 -4.07 19.68
N SER A 2 26.40 -4.59 18.50
CA SER A 2 25.36 -4.08 17.65
C SER A 2 24.01 -4.60 18.17
N ALA A 3 23.15 -3.71 18.58
CA ALA A 3 21.77 -4.06 18.89
C ALA A 3 21.09 -4.57 17.62
N LEU A 4 20.23 -5.57 17.76
CA LEU A 4 19.45 -6.10 16.67
C LEU A 4 18.08 -5.45 16.63
N LEU A 5 17.41 -5.55 15.47
CA LEU A 5 16.06 -5.07 15.29
C LEU A 5 15.05 -6.15 15.68
N HIS A 6 13.98 -5.72 16.29
CA HIS A 6 12.78 -6.54 16.47
C HIS A 6 11.81 -6.23 15.34
N LEU A 7 11.64 -7.18 14.44
CA LEU A 7 10.74 -7.05 13.28
C LEU A 7 9.49 -7.90 13.50
N THR A 8 8.35 -7.25 13.42
CA THR A 8 7.04 -7.91 13.43
C THR A 8 6.28 -7.56 12.15
N ILE A 9 5.82 -8.57 11.44
CA ILE A 9 4.97 -8.41 10.26
C ILE A 9 3.65 -9.10 10.56
N ALA A 10 2.56 -8.36 10.54
CA ALA A 10 1.25 -8.87 10.88
C ALA A 10 0.19 -8.46 9.85
N THR A 11 -0.78 -9.34 9.66
CA THR A 11 -2.06 -9.06 8.99
C THR A 11 -3.18 -9.02 10.02
N PRO A 12 -4.40 -8.58 9.66
CA PRO A 12 -5.52 -8.65 10.59
C PRO A 12 -5.83 -10.06 11.10
N ALA A 13 -5.47 -11.08 10.33
CA ALA A 13 -5.77 -12.47 10.66
C ALA A 13 -4.69 -13.15 11.51
N ARG A 14 -3.40 -12.77 11.34
CA ARG A 14 -2.29 -13.44 12.00
C ARG A 14 -0.99 -12.66 11.94
N VAL A 15 -0.04 -13.03 12.79
CA VAL A 15 1.36 -12.61 12.70
C VAL A 15 2.06 -13.50 11.67
N LEU A 16 2.65 -12.87 10.65
CA LEU A 16 3.37 -13.59 9.60
C LEU A 16 4.82 -13.85 10.00
N PHE A 17 5.43 -12.92 10.70
CA PHE A 17 6.83 -12.99 11.11
C PHE A 17 7.05 -12.19 12.39
N ASP A 18 7.86 -12.72 13.29
CA ASP A 18 8.27 -12.05 14.52
C ASP A 18 9.65 -12.56 14.93
N SER A 19 10.64 -11.68 14.93
CA SER A 19 12.02 -12.02 15.33
C SER A 19 12.73 -10.81 15.91
N THR A 20 13.53 -11.06 16.92
CA THR A 20 14.39 -10.06 17.55
C THR A 20 15.83 -10.06 17.01
N ASP A 21 16.11 -10.89 16.01
CA ASP A 21 17.46 -11.14 15.51
C ASP A 21 17.72 -10.53 14.13
N VAL A 22 16.94 -9.51 13.75
CA VAL A 22 17.06 -8.86 12.44
C VAL A 22 18.19 -7.83 12.46
N VAL A 23 19.08 -7.94 11.49
CA VAL A 23 20.25 -7.04 11.36
C VAL A 23 19.92 -5.80 10.55
N ALA A 24 19.17 -5.99 9.47
CA ALA A 24 18.79 -4.92 8.55
C ALA A 24 17.51 -5.28 7.83
N LEU A 25 16.69 -4.27 7.54
CA LEU A 25 15.47 -4.39 6.74
C LEU A 25 15.53 -3.45 5.55
N ARG A 26 15.10 -3.92 4.40
CA ARG A 26 14.85 -3.13 3.21
C ARG A 26 13.39 -3.11 2.87
N ALA A 27 12.87 -1.91 2.63
CA ALA A 27 11.47 -1.70 2.29
C ALA A 27 11.34 -0.64 1.18
N GLU A 28 10.13 -0.46 0.68
CA GLU A 28 9.86 0.50 -0.38
C GLU A 28 8.53 1.22 -0.12
N ASP A 29 8.55 2.52 -0.26
CA ASP A 29 7.35 3.36 -0.23
C ASP A 29 7.24 4.20 -1.52
N ALA A 30 6.30 5.14 -1.54
CA ALA A 30 6.10 6.01 -2.71
C ALA A 30 7.32 6.86 -3.08
N THR A 31 8.25 7.05 -2.16
CA THR A 31 9.49 7.83 -2.38
C THR A 31 10.65 6.98 -2.89
N GLY A 32 10.50 5.66 -2.88
CA GLY A 32 11.52 4.70 -3.31
C GLY A 32 11.95 3.72 -2.24
N SER A 33 13.02 2.99 -2.50
CA SER A 33 13.60 2.03 -1.56
C SER A 33 14.34 2.72 -0.43
N PHE A 34 14.24 2.15 0.76
CA PHE A 34 14.99 2.60 1.93
C PHE A 34 15.42 1.41 2.80
N GLY A 35 16.42 1.63 3.61
CA GLY A 35 16.93 0.63 4.56
C GLY A 35 16.77 1.09 6.00
N ILE A 36 16.55 0.14 6.90
CA ILE A 36 16.46 0.37 8.34
C ILE A 36 17.53 -0.47 9.03
N LEU A 37 18.36 0.22 9.79
CA LEU A 37 19.40 -0.38 10.62
C LEU A 37 19.09 -0.09 12.10
N PRO A 38 19.68 -0.83 13.04
CA PRO A 38 19.57 -0.52 14.47
C PRO A 38 19.95 0.94 14.75
N GLY A 39 19.20 1.60 15.59
CA GLY A 39 19.38 3.03 15.90
C GLY A 39 18.67 3.98 14.96
N HIS A 40 17.84 3.47 14.05
CA HIS A 40 17.06 4.31 13.14
C HIS A 40 16.13 5.25 13.89
N ALA A 41 16.01 6.48 13.41
CA ALA A 41 15.06 7.45 13.95
C ALA A 41 13.62 6.95 13.90
N ALA A 42 12.77 7.46 14.77
CA ALA A 42 11.34 7.19 14.72
C ALA A 42 10.79 7.55 13.33
N PHE A 43 10.04 6.63 12.76
CA PHE A 43 9.62 6.74 11.36
C PHE A 43 8.27 6.05 11.17
N LEU A 44 7.43 6.63 10.33
CA LEU A 44 6.15 6.07 9.95
C LEU A 44 5.93 6.31 8.47
N THR A 45 5.66 5.24 7.72
CA THR A 45 5.38 5.36 6.29
C THR A 45 4.35 4.33 5.84
N VAL A 46 3.69 4.64 4.73
CA VAL A 46 2.80 3.71 4.03
C VAL A 46 3.60 2.98 2.96
N LEU A 47 3.58 1.67 3.03
CA LEU A 47 4.27 0.81 2.07
C LEU A 47 3.46 0.66 0.79
N ALA A 48 4.11 0.88 -0.34
CA ALA A 48 3.59 0.48 -1.64
C ALA A 48 3.60 -1.06 -1.76
N PRO A 49 2.84 -1.64 -2.70
CA PRO A 49 3.00 -3.05 -3.04
C PRO A 49 4.46 -3.33 -3.38
N SER A 50 5.12 -4.15 -2.60
CA SER A 50 6.57 -4.34 -2.66
C SER A 50 7.02 -5.61 -1.97
N VAL A 51 8.28 -5.96 -2.14
CA VAL A 51 8.93 -7.06 -1.43
C VAL A 51 9.81 -6.48 -0.33
N LEU A 52 9.49 -6.86 0.90
CA LEU A 52 10.36 -6.61 2.05
C LEU A 52 11.50 -7.61 2.05
N ARG A 53 12.70 -7.16 2.38
CA ARG A 53 13.90 -8.01 2.49
C ARG A 53 14.57 -7.72 3.80
N TRP A 54 14.99 -8.75 4.51
CA TRP A 54 15.76 -8.57 5.72
C TRP A 54 16.77 -9.72 5.91
N HIS A 55 17.79 -9.43 6.68
CA HIS A 55 18.77 -10.41 7.10
C HIS A 55 18.66 -10.63 8.59
N GLU A 56 18.73 -11.87 9.01
CA GLU A 56 18.88 -12.21 10.41
C GLU A 56 20.37 -12.37 10.79
N ALA A 57 20.66 -12.47 12.09
CA ALA A 57 22.01 -12.58 12.62
C ALA A 57 22.74 -13.83 12.11
N ASP A 58 22.01 -14.86 11.71
CA ASP A 58 22.58 -16.08 11.09
C ASP A 58 22.99 -15.91 9.63
N GLY A 59 22.76 -14.72 9.05
CA GLY A 59 23.07 -14.41 7.66
C GLY A 59 22.02 -14.85 6.66
N VAL A 60 20.92 -15.45 7.10
CA VAL A 60 19.83 -15.86 6.21
C VAL A 60 19.04 -14.65 5.76
N GLU A 61 18.88 -14.49 4.46
CA GLU A 61 18.04 -13.47 3.86
C GLU A 61 16.63 -13.99 3.72
N GLN A 62 15.65 -13.18 4.14
CA GLN A 62 14.24 -13.51 4.06
C GLN A 62 13.48 -12.44 3.29
N PHE A 63 12.33 -12.84 2.75
CA PHE A 63 11.51 -12.01 1.89
C PHE A 63 10.04 -12.10 2.30
N CYS A 64 9.32 -11.00 2.14
CA CYS A 64 7.87 -10.96 2.29
C CYS A 64 7.27 -10.00 1.26
N ALA A 65 6.38 -10.49 0.41
CA ALA A 65 5.61 -9.63 -0.46
C ALA A 65 4.43 -9.03 0.30
N VAL A 66 4.30 -7.72 0.28
CA VAL A 66 3.17 -7.00 0.89
C VAL A 66 2.42 -6.24 -0.18
N LYS A 67 1.10 -6.23 -0.11
CA LYS A 67 0.26 -5.46 -1.04
C LYS A 67 0.10 -4.02 -0.59
N GLU A 68 -0.26 -3.83 0.64
CA GLU A 68 -0.41 -2.52 1.29
C GLU A 68 -0.07 -2.67 2.74
N GLY A 69 0.59 -1.70 3.30
CA GLY A 69 0.94 -1.76 4.70
C GLY A 69 1.40 -0.44 5.26
N VAL A 70 1.53 -0.42 6.56
CA VAL A 70 2.11 0.68 7.32
C VAL A 70 3.31 0.15 8.07
N LEU A 71 4.44 0.82 7.91
CA LEU A 71 5.68 0.52 8.61
C LEU A 71 5.93 1.58 9.65
N ARG A 72 6.21 1.15 10.86
CA ARG A 72 6.56 2.02 12.00
C ARG A 72 7.87 1.58 12.61
N VAL A 73 8.77 2.54 12.81
CA VAL A 73 10.00 2.36 13.58
C VAL A 73 9.88 3.16 14.87
N SER A 74 10.11 2.54 15.99
CA SER A 74 10.10 3.18 17.31
C SER A 74 11.26 2.71 18.18
N GLY A 75 11.76 3.59 19.05
CA GLY A 75 12.84 3.28 19.98
C GLY A 75 14.17 2.89 19.33
N GLY A 76 14.33 3.08 18.03
CA GLY A 76 15.53 2.71 17.28
C GLY A 76 15.66 1.22 16.96
N HIS A 77 14.84 0.36 17.53
CA HIS A 77 14.99 -1.10 17.43
C HIS A 77 13.69 -1.84 17.12
N GLU A 78 12.54 -1.22 17.29
CA GLU A 78 11.24 -1.82 17.06
C GLU A 78 10.73 -1.46 15.68
N ILE A 79 10.51 -2.47 14.82
CA ILE A 79 9.88 -2.30 13.52
C ILE A 79 8.57 -3.08 13.54
N SER A 80 7.49 -2.39 13.34
CA SER A 80 6.16 -2.98 13.23
C SER A 80 5.59 -2.72 11.84
N ILE A 81 5.22 -3.79 11.15
CA ILE A 81 4.59 -3.73 9.84
C ILE A 81 3.20 -4.35 9.95
N ALA A 82 2.20 -3.52 9.70
CA ALA A 82 0.82 -3.97 9.58
C ALA A 82 0.44 -3.93 8.11
N CYS A 83 0.15 -5.07 7.53
CA CYS A 83 -0.24 -5.17 6.12
C CYS A 83 -1.61 -5.84 5.97
N ARG A 84 -2.26 -5.54 4.89
CA ARG A 84 -3.56 -6.13 4.55
C ARG A 84 -3.41 -7.57 4.12
N GLU A 85 -2.45 -7.81 3.25
CA GLU A 85 -2.05 -9.13 2.79
C GLU A 85 -0.54 -9.18 2.68
N GLY A 86 0.03 -10.30 3.10
CA GLY A 86 1.45 -10.56 2.97
C GLY A 86 1.71 -12.02 2.67
N VAL A 87 2.71 -12.28 1.86
CA VAL A 87 3.16 -13.62 1.51
C VAL A 87 4.64 -13.75 1.85
N MET A 88 4.93 -14.62 2.81
CA MET A 88 6.31 -14.94 3.17
C MET A 88 6.98 -15.76 2.08
N GLY A 89 8.23 -15.42 1.79
CA GLY A 89 9.08 -16.26 0.97
C GLY A 89 9.43 -17.54 1.72
N THR A 90 9.14 -18.68 1.12
CA THR A 90 9.54 -19.98 1.62
C THR A 90 10.66 -20.56 0.73
N SER A 91 11.29 -21.64 1.17
CA SER A 91 12.36 -22.30 0.41
C SER A 91 11.94 -22.77 -0.99
N GLY A 92 10.64 -22.80 -1.28
CA GLY A 92 10.10 -23.12 -2.61
C GLY A 92 9.63 -21.91 -3.42
N THR A 93 9.65 -20.72 -2.83
CA THR A 93 9.19 -19.48 -3.49
C THR A 93 10.39 -18.60 -3.76
N SER A 94 10.75 -18.47 -5.04
CA SER A 94 11.86 -17.61 -5.44
C SER A 94 11.49 -16.14 -5.32
N LEU A 95 12.50 -15.29 -5.16
CA LEU A 95 12.34 -13.84 -5.19
C LEU A 95 11.61 -13.37 -6.45
N GLU A 96 11.90 -13.99 -7.59
CA GLU A 96 11.30 -13.69 -8.88
C GLU A 96 9.78 -13.89 -8.87
N VAL A 97 9.28 -14.95 -8.22
CA VAL A 97 7.87 -15.22 -8.08
C VAL A 97 7.20 -14.15 -7.20
N LEU A 98 7.84 -13.76 -6.10
CA LEU A 98 7.34 -12.70 -5.23
C LEU A 98 7.31 -11.34 -5.95
N GLU A 99 8.34 -11.03 -6.71
CA GLU A 99 8.40 -9.80 -7.51
C GLU A 99 7.31 -9.78 -8.58
N ALA A 100 7.06 -10.90 -9.25
CA ALA A 100 5.97 -11.01 -10.22
C ALA A 100 4.59 -10.79 -9.58
N GLN A 101 4.37 -11.31 -8.38
CA GLN A 101 3.12 -11.07 -7.63
C GLN A 101 2.96 -9.61 -7.25
N VAL A 102 4.03 -8.94 -6.85
CA VAL A 102 4.04 -7.52 -6.53
C VAL A 102 3.75 -6.68 -7.77
N ASP A 103 4.37 -6.98 -8.89
CA ASP A 103 4.14 -6.28 -10.15
C ASP A 103 2.69 -6.41 -10.60
N ALA A 104 2.11 -7.60 -10.48
CA ALA A 104 0.69 -7.82 -10.76
C ALA A 104 -0.21 -7.02 -9.81
N ALA A 105 0.12 -6.93 -8.53
CA ALA A 105 -0.63 -6.15 -7.55
C ALA A 105 -0.53 -4.65 -7.83
N ARG A 106 0.64 -4.16 -8.23
CA ARG A 106 0.84 -2.75 -8.64
C ARG A 106 0.02 -2.41 -9.88
N ALA A 107 0.03 -3.27 -10.88
CA ALA A 107 -0.76 -3.08 -12.10
C ALA A 107 -2.26 -3.05 -11.81
N ALA A 108 -2.74 -3.96 -10.96
CA ALA A 108 -4.14 -4.00 -10.55
C ALA A 108 -4.54 -2.74 -9.76
N GLN A 109 -3.68 -2.23 -8.91
CA GLN A 109 -3.93 -1.00 -8.15
C GLN A 109 -4.02 0.22 -9.06
N LEU A 110 -3.11 0.36 -10.02
CA LEU A 110 -3.15 1.44 -11.01
C LEU A 110 -4.41 1.39 -11.85
N ASP A 111 -4.82 0.20 -12.27
CA ASP A 111 -6.03 0.00 -13.07
C ASP A 111 -7.29 0.36 -12.25
N ALA A 112 -7.35 -0.04 -10.99
CA ALA A 112 -8.44 0.30 -10.08
C ALA A 112 -8.54 1.83 -9.88
N VAL A 113 -7.42 2.52 -9.72
CA VAL A 113 -7.39 3.98 -9.61
C VAL A 113 -7.88 4.66 -10.89
N ARG A 114 -7.46 4.16 -12.05
CA ARG A 114 -7.93 4.66 -13.34
C ARG A 114 -9.43 4.49 -13.52
N ARG A 115 -9.97 3.32 -13.20
CA ARG A 115 -11.42 3.05 -13.24
C ARG A 115 -12.19 3.96 -12.31
N ALA A 116 -11.74 4.13 -11.08
CA ALA A 116 -12.38 5.04 -10.12
C ALA A 116 -12.43 6.47 -10.64
N ARG A 117 -11.36 6.97 -11.26
CA ARG A 117 -11.33 8.31 -11.88
C ARG A 117 -12.29 8.44 -13.06
N VAL A 118 -12.37 7.43 -13.91
CA VAL A 118 -13.31 7.41 -15.04
C VAL A 118 -14.75 7.42 -14.55
N ASP A 119 -15.07 6.61 -13.55
CA ASP A 119 -16.41 6.54 -12.98
C ASP A 119 -16.79 7.85 -12.29
N GLU A 120 -15.89 8.45 -11.55
CA GLU A 120 -16.08 9.76 -10.92
C GLU A 120 -16.34 10.85 -11.96
N THR A 121 -15.56 10.89 -13.03
CA THR A 121 -15.73 11.84 -14.13
C THR A 121 -17.07 11.64 -14.81
N ARG A 122 -17.46 10.39 -15.04
CA ARG A 122 -18.75 10.05 -15.64
C ARG A 122 -19.93 10.51 -14.79
N LEU A 123 -19.88 10.23 -13.50
CA LEU A 123 -20.92 10.66 -12.54
C LEU A 123 -21.01 12.17 -12.47
N HIS A 124 -19.86 12.85 -12.45
CA HIS A 124 -19.82 14.30 -12.46
C HIS A 124 -20.45 14.89 -13.72
N ALA A 125 -20.12 14.35 -14.89
CA ALA A 125 -20.69 14.78 -16.15
C ALA A 125 -22.21 14.54 -16.22
N GLN A 126 -22.69 13.43 -15.66
CA GLN A 126 -24.14 13.16 -15.57
C GLN A 126 -24.85 14.15 -14.67
N ALA A 127 -24.28 14.44 -13.50
CA ALA A 127 -24.82 15.41 -12.56
C ALA A 127 -24.90 16.80 -13.17
N VAL A 128 -23.85 17.25 -13.84
CA VAL A 128 -23.85 18.54 -14.54
C VAL A 128 -24.91 18.60 -15.63
N ARG A 129 -25.06 17.55 -16.43
CA ARG A 129 -26.10 17.48 -17.47
C ARG A 129 -27.50 17.55 -16.89
N GLN A 130 -27.77 16.88 -15.78
CA GLN A 130 -29.05 16.95 -15.10
C GLN A 130 -29.34 18.36 -14.57
N LEU A 131 -28.35 18.98 -13.92
CA LEU A 131 -28.48 20.36 -13.44
C LEU A 131 -28.78 21.34 -14.57
N LEU A 132 -28.10 21.20 -15.71
CA LEU A 132 -28.32 22.05 -16.86
C LEU A 132 -29.74 21.91 -17.44
N ARG A 133 -30.34 20.73 -17.34
CA ARG A 133 -31.74 20.54 -17.73
C ARG A 133 -32.69 21.37 -16.88
N TYR A 134 -32.47 21.42 -15.57
CA TYR A 134 -33.29 22.19 -14.66
C TYR A 134 -33.07 23.70 -14.79
N LEU A 135 -31.88 24.12 -15.15
CA LEU A 135 -31.49 25.53 -15.25
C LEU A 135 -31.70 26.11 -16.66
N ARG A 136 -32.09 25.29 -17.65
CA ARG A 136 -32.31 25.75 -19.01
C ARG A 136 -33.44 26.77 -19.07
N PRO A 137 -33.23 28.00 -19.57
CA PRO A 137 -34.28 28.95 -19.80
C PRO A 137 -35.32 28.34 -20.75
N GLY A 138 -36.56 28.26 -20.32
CA GLY A 138 -37.64 27.69 -21.10
C GLY A 138 -38.01 26.25 -20.74
N ALA A 139 -37.21 25.51 -19.99
CA ALA A 139 -37.60 24.18 -19.52
C ALA A 139 -38.72 24.22 -18.44
N GLY A 140 -38.89 25.36 -17.81
CA GLY A 140 -39.99 25.62 -16.88
C GLY A 140 -40.96 26.66 -17.40
N GLN A 141 -40.84 27.02 -18.64
CA GLN A 141 -41.79 27.92 -19.22
C GLN A 141 -43.09 27.15 -19.46
N VAL A 142 -43.79 27.02 -18.39
CA VAL A 142 -45.18 26.78 -18.49
C VAL A 142 -45.71 27.96 -19.28
N ASP A 143 -46.34 27.70 -20.34
CA ASP A 143 -47.16 28.66 -21.02
C ASP A 143 -48.17 29.19 -20.04
N GLY A 144 -47.71 30.00 -19.13
CA GLY A 144 -48.59 30.83 -18.34
C GLY A 144 -49.16 31.95 -19.18
N ALA A 145 -48.86 31.96 -20.43
CA ALA A 145 -49.45 32.85 -21.39
C ALA A 145 -50.76 32.34 -21.92
N GLY A 146 -51.43 31.57 -21.15
CA GLY A 146 -52.85 31.34 -21.42
C GLY A 146 -53.65 32.60 -21.20
N LEU A 147 -53.29 33.52 -21.89
CA LEU A 147 -54.12 34.69 -22.00
C LEU A 147 -54.99 34.57 -23.19
#